data_e8d45a0251709e89266e2b13504904a3
#
_entry.id   e8d45a0251709e89266e2b13504904a3
#
_cell.length_a   1.000
_cell.length_b   1.000
_cell.length_c   1.000
_cell.angle_alpha   90.00
_cell.angle_beta   90.00
_cell.angle_gamma   90.00
#
_symmetry.space_group_name_H-M   'P 1'
#
loop_
_entity.id
_entity.type
_entity.pdbx_description
1 polymer ?
#
loop_
_entity_poly.entity_id
_entity_poly.type
_entity_poly.pdbx_seq_one_letter_code
_entity_poly.pdbx_strand_id
1 'polypeptide(L)'
;MSKDKESTALLTKQIAVIGKEVRSLEFKSNYQDADRLGKYISALSNGACLDNEDYGYLYFGVEDETLKLLGTTFDVSRIKAKGNQNLEIFLRQYITPKIDFKIEEFHDESGKRYVVFIIPAAKGEPTCFMNIPYVRIDSSVSDLRPYTEWMRSIYNSQKDWTAEVLEDATMDDLDKDAIAKAREGYKQRFPNLAKECDGWDDKVFMD
;
A
#
# COMPACT_ATOMS: atom_id res chain seq x y z
N MET A 1 12.97 3.45 -19.86
CA MET A 1 12.17 2.25 -20.29
C MET A 1 10.78 2.74 -20.63
N SER A 2 10.02 2.09 -21.55
CA SER A 2 8.62 2.48 -21.73
C SER A 2 7.79 2.00 -20.55
N LYS A 3 6.72 2.73 -20.21
CA LYS A 3 5.79 2.36 -19.11
C LYS A 3 5.29 0.92 -19.24
N ASP A 4 5.00 0.46 -20.45
CA ASP A 4 4.55 -0.91 -20.72
C ASP A 4 5.59 -1.97 -20.33
N LYS A 5 6.89 -1.70 -20.57
CA LYS A 5 7.97 -2.62 -20.17
C LYS A 5 8.11 -2.73 -18.66
N GLU A 6 7.95 -1.62 -17.94
CA GLU A 6 8.00 -1.61 -16.47
C GLU A 6 6.81 -2.38 -15.89
N SER A 7 5.61 -2.14 -16.41
CA SER A 7 4.40 -2.84 -15.97
C SER A 7 4.44 -4.33 -16.28
N THR A 8 4.95 -4.72 -17.45
CA THR A 8 5.13 -6.14 -17.82
C THR A 8 6.18 -6.81 -16.94
N ALA A 9 7.30 -6.13 -16.64
CA ALA A 9 8.34 -6.66 -15.75
C ALA A 9 7.81 -6.84 -14.32
N LEU A 10 7.02 -5.90 -13.81
CA LEU A 10 6.38 -6.01 -12.51
C LEU A 10 5.40 -7.19 -12.46
N LEU A 11 4.52 -7.34 -13.45
CA LEU A 11 3.61 -8.46 -13.56
C LEU A 11 4.36 -9.81 -13.58
N THR A 12 5.42 -9.92 -14.39
CA THR A 12 6.22 -11.14 -14.47
C THR A 12 6.88 -11.47 -13.14
N LYS A 13 7.42 -10.47 -12.44
CA LYS A 13 8.00 -10.63 -11.09
C LYS A 13 6.95 -11.11 -10.09
N GLN A 14 5.76 -10.54 -10.11
CA GLN A 14 4.68 -10.90 -9.19
C GLN A 14 4.16 -12.32 -9.47
N ILE A 15 4.03 -12.72 -10.73
CA ILE A 15 3.69 -14.11 -11.10
C ILE A 15 4.73 -15.09 -10.56
N ALA A 16 6.01 -14.76 -10.62
CA ALA A 16 7.08 -15.64 -10.12
C ALA A 16 7.06 -15.83 -8.59
N VAL A 17 6.45 -14.89 -7.85
CA VAL A 17 6.36 -14.93 -6.37
C VAL A 17 5.17 -15.76 -5.87
N ILE A 18 4.19 -16.05 -6.72
CA ILE A 18 2.90 -16.69 -6.37
C ILE A 18 2.98 -18.14 -5.89
N GLY A 19 4.13 -18.72 -5.70
CA GLY A 19 4.21 -19.98 -4.94
C GLY A 19 3.86 -19.85 -3.44
N LYS A 20 3.43 -18.66 -2.99
CA LYS A 20 3.04 -18.36 -1.60
C LYS A 20 1.72 -17.59 -1.59
N GLU A 21 0.89 -17.85 -0.61
CA GLU A 21 -0.34 -17.09 -0.32
C GLU A 21 -0.01 -15.61 -0.12
N VAL A 22 -0.40 -14.77 -1.09
CA VAL A 22 -0.17 -13.33 -1.06
C VAL A 22 -1.53 -12.64 -0.96
N ARG A 23 -1.81 -12.00 0.16
CA ARG A 23 -3.07 -11.29 0.40
C ARG A 23 -3.23 -10.05 -0.45
N SER A 24 -2.11 -9.52 -0.94
CA SER A 24 -2.03 -8.25 -1.68
C SER A 24 -2.12 -8.40 -3.20
N LEU A 25 -2.32 -9.62 -3.73
CA LEU A 25 -2.27 -9.87 -5.17
C LEU A 25 -3.40 -10.79 -5.64
N GLU A 26 -4.07 -10.40 -6.73
CA GLU A 26 -5.16 -11.15 -7.36
C GLU A 26 -5.04 -11.10 -8.87
N PHE A 27 -5.38 -12.21 -9.54
CA PHE A 27 -5.42 -12.32 -10.99
C PHE A 27 -6.80 -12.70 -11.49
N LYS A 28 -7.19 -12.13 -12.62
CA LYS A 28 -8.44 -12.46 -13.33
C LYS A 28 -8.19 -12.42 -14.83
N SER A 29 -8.76 -13.34 -15.56
CA SER A 29 -8.77 -13.27 -17.02
C SER A 29 -9.68 -12.14 -17.51
N ASN A 30 -10.97 -12.18 -17.12
CA ASN A 30 -11.98 -11.15 -17.35
C ASN A 30 -13.02 -11.21 -16.23
N TYR A 31 -13.50 -10.06 -15.77
CA TYR A 31 -14.49 -10.02 -14.69
C TYR A 31 -15.28 -8.71 -14.72
N GLN A 32 -16.61 -8.74 -14.48
CA GLN A 32 -17.47 -7.57 -14.66
C GLN A 32 -18.43 -7.27 -13.50
N ASP A 33 -18.32 -7.97 -12.37
CA ASP A 33 -19.16 -7.72 -11.20
C ASP A 33 -18.59 -6.56 -10.35
N ALA A 34 -19.30 -5.43 -10.37
CA ALA A 34 -18.88 -4.20 -9.70
C ALA A 34 -18.80 -4.35 -8.17
N ASP A 35 -19.74 -5.08 -7.55
CA ASP A 35 -19.74 -5.29 -6.09
C ASP A 35 -18.53 -6.12 -5.66
N ARG A 36 -18.21 -7.15 -6.43
CA ARG A 36 -17.06 -8.00 -6.14
C ARG A 36 -15.74 -7.30 -6.39
N LEU A 37 -15.66 -6.42 -7.39
CA LEU A 37 -14.49 -5.55 -7.60
C LEU A 37 -14.26 -4.62 -6.41
N GLY A 38 -15.30 -4.03 -5.86
CA GLY A 38 -15.20 -3.22 -4.63
C GLY A 38 -14.68 -4.03 -3.44
N LYS A 39 -15.14 -5.28 -3.28
CA LYS A 39 -14.62 -6.19 -2.25
C LYS A 39 -13.14 -6.55 -2.48
N TYR A 40 -12.72 -6.77 -3.73
CA TYR A 40 -11.29 -6.99 -4.04
C TYR A 40 -10.44 -5.77 -3.69
N ILE A 41 -10.88 -4.54 -4.02
CA ILE A 41 -10.13 -3.33 -3.66
C ILE A 41 -9.93 -3.25 -2.14
N SER A 42 -11.01 -3.44 -1.35
CA SER A 42 -10.92 -3.48 0.11
C SER A 42 -9.97 -4.58 0.58
N ALA A 43 -10.13 -5.80 0.06
CA ALA A 43 -9.34 -6.96 0.50
C ALA A 43 -7.84 -6.82 0.17
N LEU A 44 -7.52 -6.30 -1.02
CA LEU A 44 -6.13 -6.12 -1.46
C LEU A 44 -5.44 -4.97 -0.73
N SER A 45 -6.18 -3.89 -0.43
CA SER A 45 -5.69 -2.78 0.40
C SER A 45 -5.34 -3.25 1.82
N ASN A 46 -6.26 -3.98 2.46
CA ASN A 46 -6.04 -4.53 3.79
C ASN A 46 -4.96 -5.62 3.79
N GLY A 47 -4.94 -6.47 2.76
CA GLY A 47 -3.92 -7.49 2.56
C GLY A 47 -2.52 -6.91 2.41
N ALA A 48 -2.36 -5.86 1.62
CA ALA A 48 -1.09 -5.17 1.45
C ALA A 48 -0.55 -4.62 2.78
N CYS A 49 -1.42 -3.99 3.59
CA CYS A 49 -1.04 -3.54 4.93
C CYS A 49 -0.56 -4.70 5.83
N LEU A 50 -1.27 -5.84 5.82
CA LEU A 50 -0.92 -7.01 6.64
C LEU A 50 0.35 -7.71 6.17
N ASP A 51 0.69 -7.60 4.89
CA ASP A 51 1.89 -8.19 4.29
C ASP A 51 3.08 -7.20 4.28
N ASN A 52 2.95 -5.98 4.86
CA ASN A 52 3.93 -4.89 4.84
C ASN A 52 4.32 -4.45 3.42
N GLU A 53 3.38 -4.49 2.49
CA GLU A 53 3.53 -4.00 1.13
C GLU A 53 2.89 -2.61 1.00
N ASP A 54 3.44 -1.74 0.16
CA ASP A 54 2.89 -0.40 -0.06
C ASP A 54 1.60 -0.42 -0.88
N TYR A 55 1.44 -1.45 -1.75
CA TYR A 55 0.31 -1.57 -2.67
C TYR A 55 -0.18 -3.01 -2.79
N GLY A 56 -1.50 -3.13 -2.95
CA GLY A 56 -2.14 -4.33 -3.49
C GLY A 56 -2.38 -4.21 -4.99
N TYR A 57 -2.47 -5.36 -5.70
CA TYR A 57 -2.61 -5.40 -7.15
C TYR A 57 -3.73 -6.35 -7.58
N LEU A 58 -4.59 -5.89 -8.50
CA LEU A 58 -5.57 -6.72 -9.19
C LEU A 58 -5.31 -6.66 -10.69
N TYR A 59 -4.85 -7.74 -11.27
CA TYR A 59 -4.57 -7.83 -12.69
C TYR A 59 -5.69 -8.50 -13.47
N PHE A 60 -5.99 -7.94 -14.64
CA PHE A 60 -6.85 -8.56 -15.66
C PHE A 60 -6.01 -8.96 -16.86
N GLY A 61 -6.31 -10.13 -17.41
CA GLY A 61 -5.59 -10.74 -18.54
C GLY A 61 -4.70 -11.91 -18.15
N VAL A 62 -4.75 -12.33 -16.89
CA VAL A 62 -4.01 -13.49 -16.36
C VAL A 62 -5.03 -14.54 -15.91
N GLU A 63 -4.82 -15.79 -16.30
CA GLU A 63 -5.65 -16.90 -15.86
C GLU A 63 -5.34 -17.26 -14.39
N ASP A 64 -6.37 -17.32 -13.57
CA ASP A 64 -6.26 -17.44 -12.11
C ASP A 64 -5.53 -18.73 -11.68
N GLU A 65 -5.88 -19.87 -12.28
CA GLU A 65 -5.33 -21.18 -11.88
C GLU A 65 -3.95 -21.47 -12.48
N THR A 66 -3.75 -21.13 -13.75
CA THR A 66 -2.53 -21.53 -14.49
C THR A 66 -1.54 -20.39 -14.63
N LEU A 67 -1.91 -19.17 -14.26
CA LEU A 67 -1.13 -17.92 -14.38
C LEU A 67 -0.68 -17.63 -15.83
N LYS A 68 -1.38 -18.17 -16.81
CA LYS A 68 -1.11 -17.90 -18.21
C LYS A 68 -1.49 -16.47 -18.58
N LEU A 69 -0.64 -15.82 -19.32
CA LEU A 69 -0.84 -14.49 -19.87
C LEU A 69 -1.75 -14.57 -21.10
N LEU A 70 -3.05 -14.32 -20.90
CA LEU A 70 -4.08 -14.42 -21.95
C LEU A 70 -4.37 -13.09 -22.64
N GLY A 71 -4.14 -11.97 -21.92
CA GLY A 71 -4.68 -10.66 -22.28
C GLY A 71 -6.14 -10.52 -21.87
N THR A 72 -6.67 -9.29 -21.89
CA THR A 72 -8.03 -9.00 -21.41
C THR A 72 -8.82 -8.08 -22.33
N THR A 73 -10.14 -8.29 -22.37
CA THR A 73 -11.13 -7.37 -22.94
C THR A 73 -11.81 -6.52 -21.86
N PHE A 74 -11.40 -6.64 -20.59
CA PHE A 74 -11.92 -5.84 -19.49
C PHE A 74 -11.71 -4.35 -19.75
N ASP A 75 -12.79 -3.58 -19.73
CA ASP A 75 -12.79 -2.14 -19.97
C ASP A 75 -13.66 -1.45 -18.93
N VAL A 76 -13.01 -0.73 -18.02
CA VAL A 76 -13.64 0.00 -16.89
C VAL A 76 -14.71 0.96 -17.39
N SER A 77 -14.51 1.59 -18.56
CA SER A 77 -15.42 2.60 -19.11
C SER A 77 -16.75 1.99 -19.58
N ARG A 78 -16.73 0.72 -19.97
CA ARG A 78 -17.91 0.00 -20.51
C ARG A 78 -18.73 -0.69 -19.43
N ILE A 79 -18.15 -0.95 -18.28
CA ILE A 79 -18.83 -1.66 -17.20
C ILE A 79 -19.71 -0.69 -16.44
N LYS A 80 -20.96 -1.09 -16.23
CA LYS A 80 -21.93 -0.35 -15.43
C LYS A 80 -22.19 -1.05 -14.11
N ALA A 81 -22.13 -0.28 -13.04
CA ALA A 81 -22.53 -0.71 -11.71
C ALA A 81 -24.06 -0.54 -11.52
N LYS A 82 -24.54 -0.81 -10.33
CA LYS A 82 -25.94 -0.67 -9.94
C LYS A 82 -26.47 0.73 -10.31
N GLY A 83 -27.66 0.78 -10.90
CA GLY A 83 -28.28 2.04 -11.34
C GLY A 83 -27.63 2.67 -12.58
N ASN A 84 -26.96 1.87 -13.42
CA ASN A 84 -26.27 2.33 -14.64
C ASN A 84 -25.11 3.31 -14.39
N GLN A 85 -24.59 3.35 -13.15
CA GLN A 85 -23.47 4.21 -12.77
C GLN A 85 -22.17 3.70 -13.43
N ASN A 86 -21.24 4.63 -13.75
CA ASN A 86 -19.91 4.26 -14.19
C ASN A 86 -19.19 3.48 -13.08
N LEU A 87 -18.49 2.39 -13.46
CA LEU A 87 -17.82 1.51 -12.50
C LEU A 87 -16.83 2.24 -11.59
N GLU A 88 -15.96 3.08 -12.15
CA GLU A 88 -14.94 3.79 -11.35
C GLU A 88 -15.59 4.75 -10.36
N ILE A 89 -16.61 5.50 -10.78
CA ILE A 89 -17.35 6.40 -9.88
C ILE A 89 -17.99 5.60 -8.75
N PHE A 90 -18.62 4.47 -9.07
CA PHE A 90 -19.22 3.57 -8.09
C PHE A 90 -18.19 3.07 -7.08
N LEU A 91 -17.05 2.55 -7.54
CA LEU A 91 -15.99 2.07 -6.66
C LEU A 91 -15.48 3.19 -5.73
N ARG A 92 -15.15 4.37 -6.28
CA ARG A 92 -14.68 5.52 -5.48
C ARG A 92 -15.74 6.02 -4.51
N GLN A 93 -17.03 5.88 -4.82
CA GLN A 93 -18.13 6.28 -3.93
C GLN A 93 -18.22 5.37 -2.71
N TYR A 94 -18.11 4.05 -2.89
CA TYR A 94 -18.38 3.07 -1.84
C TYR A 94 -17.12 2.51 -1.14
N ILE A 95 -15.93 2.95 -1.53
CA ILE A 95 -14.69 2.68 -0.80
C ILE A 95 -14.47 3.74 0.27
N THR A 96 -14.19 3.31 1.51
CA THR A 96 -13.87 4.16 2.67
C THR A 96 -12.74 3.54 3.49
N PRO A 97 -11.79 4.31 4.04
CA PRO A 97 -11.58 5.74 3.75
C PRO A 97 -11.35 5.98 2.25
N LYS A 98 -11.33 7.24 1.84
CA LYS A 98 -11.04 7.55 0.43
C LYS A 98 -9.56 7.29 0.14
N ILE A 99 -9.30 6.25 -0.63
CA ILE A 99 -7.96 5.90 -1.11
C ILE A 99 -7.82 6.25 -2.59
N ASP A 100 -6.63 6.64 -3.01
CA ASP A 100 -6.36 6.96 -4.42
C ASP A 100 -5.79 5.74 -5.15
N PHE A 101 -6.65 4.76 -5.45
CA PHE A 101 -6.28 3.64 -6.31
C PHE A 101 -6.20 4.09 -7.77
N LYS A 102 -5.24 3.52 -8.50
CA LYS A 102 -5.03 3.80 -9.93
C LYS A 102 -5.45 2.61 -10.77
N ILE A 103 -5.93 2.89 -11.97
CA ILE A 103 -6.25 1.89 -12.98
C ILE A 103 -5.36 2.17 -14.17
N GLU A 104 -4.50 1.24 -14.51
CA GLU A 104 -3.54 1.37 -15.60
C GLU A 104 -3.75 0.27 -16.64
N GLU A 105 -3.53 0.64 -17.89
CA GLU A 105 -3.55 -0.25 -19.04
C GLU A 105 -2.15 -0.34 -19.63
N PHE A 106 -1.73 -1.55 -20.00
CA PHE A 106 -0.46 -1.79 -20.66
C PHE A 106 -0.54 -2.99 -21.61
N HIS A 107 0.45 -3.10 -22.50
CA HIS A 107 0.56 -4.18 -23.47
C HIS A 107 1.90 -4.90 -23.30
N ASP A 108 1.88 -6.22 -23.44
CA ASP A 108 3.11 -7.00 -23.49
C ASP A 108 3.78 -6.91 -24.87
N GLU A 109 4.95 -7.52 -25.00
CA GLU A 109 5.73 -7.51 -26.28
C GLU A 109 5.00 -8.25 -27.41
N SER A 110 4.02 -9.11 -27.10
CA SER A 110 3.17 -9.79 -28.09
C SER A 110 1.94 -8.97 -28.47
N GLY A 111 1.74 -7.79 -27.90
CA GLY A 111 0.60 -6.91 -28.14
C GLY A 111 -0.65 -7.28 -27.37
N LYS A 112 -0.58 -8.22 -26.42
CA LYS A 112 -1.71 -8.53 -25.53
C LYS A 112 -1.92 -7.43 -24.52
N ARG A 113 -3.17 -7.05 -24.34
CA ARG A 113 -3.60 -5.98 -23.43
C ARG A 113 -3.86 -6.52 -22.02
N TYR A 114 -3.43 -5.77 -21.02
CA TYR A 114 -3.67 -6.02 -19.59
C TYR A 114 -4.19 -4.76 -18.92
N VAL A 115 -4.92 -4.94 -17.82
CA VAL A 115 -5.36 -3.86 -16.94
C VAL A 115 -4.95 -4.20 -15.52
N VAL A 116 -4.42 -3.23 -14.79
CA VAL A 116 -4.04 -3.38 -13.38
C VAL A 116 -4.68 -2.29 -12.53
N PHE A 117 -5.26 -2.70 -11.41
CA PHE A 117 -5.61 -1.81 -10.30
C PHE A 117 -4.45 -1.79 -9.33
N ILE A 118 -3.88 -0.62 -9.09
CA ILE A 118 -2.82 -0.36 -8.12
C ILE A 118 -3.48 0.29 -6.90
N ILE A 119 -3.54 -0.43 -5.81
CA ILE A 119 -4.38 -0.13 -4.65
C ILE A 119 -3.48 0.16 -3.46
N PRO A 120 -3.47 1.39 -2.90
CA PRO A 120 -2.66 1.70 -1.72
C PRO A 120 -3.02 0.78 -0.55
N ALA A 121 -2.01 0.40 0.24
CA ALA A 121 -2.22 -0.32 1.48
C ALA A 121 -3.08 0.51 2.47
N ALA A 122 -3.89 -0.17 3.24
CA ALA A 122 -4.63 0.44 4.35
C ALA A 122 -3.65 1.03 5.38
N LYS A 123 -3.96 2.20 5.94
CA LYS A 123 -3.10 2.90 6.92
C LYS A 123 -3.93 3.44 8.07
N GLY A 124 -3.68 2.92 9.28
CA GLY A 124 -4.32 3.37 10.52
C GLY A 124 -5.79 3.02 10.66
N GLU A 125 -6.47 2.64 9.58
CA GLU A 125 -7.83 2.11 9.57
C GLU A 125 -8.04 1.18 8.38
N PRO A 126 -8.92 0.16 8.51
CA PRO A 126 -9.18 -0.76 7.40
C PRO A 126 -9.88 -0.07 6.22
N THR A 127 -9.46 -0.42 5.02
CA THR A 127 -10.21 -0.07 3.81
C THR A 127 -11.47 -0.92 3.74
N CYS A 128 -12.63 -0.26 3.62
CA CYS A 128 -13.94 -0.89 3.54
C CYS A 128 -14.58 -0.70 2.17
N PHE A 129 -15.38 -1.65 1.73
CA PHE A 129 -16.35 -1.48 0.65
C PHE A 129 -17.76 -1.60 1.22
N MET A 130 -18.61 -0.59 0.99
CA MET A 130 -19.96 -0.50 1.60
C MET A 130 -19.93 -0.72 3.12
N ASN A 131 -19.00 -0.08 3.82
CA ASN A 131 -18.79 -0.14 5.27
C ASN A 131 -18.37 -1.52 5.82
N ILE A 132 -17.98 -2.46 4.96
CA ILE A 132 -17.47 -3.77 5.38
C ILE A 132 -16.00 -3.87 4.94
N PRO A 133 -15.06 -4.12 5.87
CA PRO A 133 -13.69 -4.41 5.54
C PRO A 133 -13.56 -5.85 5.07
N TYR A 134 -12.85 -6.07 3.97
CA TYR A 134 -12.59 -7.39 3.42
C TYR A 134 -11.10 -7.73 3.47
N VAL A 135 -10.79 -9.01 3.44
CA VAL A 135 -9.43 -9.57 3.34
C VAL A 135 -9.45 -10.82 2.48
N ARG A 136 -8.33 -11.15 1.85
CA ARG A 136 -8.16 -12.45 1.19
C ARG A 136 -7.67 -13.49 2.20
N ILE A 137 -8.32 -14.64 2.16
CA ILE A 137 -7.92 -15.85 2.87
C ILE A 137 -7.88 -16.94 1.82
N ASP A 138 -6.70 -17.44 1.53
CA ASP A 138 -6.46 -18.31 0.38
C ASP A 138 -6.99 -17.66 -0.91
N SER A 139 -7.87 -18.35 -1.63
CA SER A 139 -8.50 -17.86 -2.85
C SER A 139 -9.81 -17.06 -2.63
N SER A 140 -10.22 -16.87 -1.38
CA SER A 140 -11.54 -16.30 -1.05
C SER A 140 -11.42 -14.88 -0.48
N VAL A 141 -12.38 -14.02 -0.85
CA VAL A 141 -12.57 -12.71 -0.20
C VAL A 141 -13.56 -12.88 0.96
N SER A 142 -13.12 -12.58 2.16
CA SER A 142 -13.85 -12.77 3.41
C SER A 142 -14.00 -11.46 4.18
N ASP A 143 -15.02 -11.37 5.02
CA ASP A 143 -15.19 -10.28 5.98
C ASP A 143 -14.02 -10.28 6.98
N LEU A 144 -13.36 -9.14 7.15
CA LEU A 144 -12.19 -8.99 8.02
C LEU A 144 -12.58 -8.86 9.51
N ARG A 145 -13.82 -8.43 9.82
CA ARG A 145 -14.25 -8.13 11.20
C ARG A 145 -14.06 -9.27 12.21
N PRO A 146 -14.24 -10.56 11.87
CA PRO A 146 -13.94 -11.65 12.77
C PRO A 146 -12.46 -11.83 13.12
N TYR A 147 -11.54 -11.25 12.32
CA TYR A 147 -10.10 -11.41 12.47
C TYR A 147 -9.51 -10.26 13.28
N THR A 148 -9.78 -10.25 14.60
CA THR A 148 -9.48 -9.13 15.51
C THR A 148 -8.00 -8.75 15.57
N GLU A 149 -7.09 -9.73 15.46
CA GLU A 149 -5.63 -9.45 15.44
C GLU A 149 -5.21 -8.73 14.17
N TRP A 150 -5.75 -9.13 13.00
CA TRP A 150 -5.49 -8.44 11.75
C TRP A 150 -6.07 -7.02 11.74
N MET A 151 -7.29 -6.85 12.27
CA MET A 151 -7.88 -5.53 12.48
C MET A 151 -6.97 -4.64 13.34
N ARG A 152 -6.47 -5.18 14.46
CA ARG A 152 -5.55 -4.46 15.36
C ARG A 152 -4.25 -4.10 14.65
N SER A 153 -3.67 -5.00 13.86
CA SER A 153 -2.45 -4.73 13.09
C SER A 153 -2.66 -3.57 12.10
N ILE A 154 -3.82 -3.52 11.41
CA ILE A 154 -4.12 -2.41 10.50
C ILE A 154 -4.31 -1.10 11.27
N TYR A 155 -5.01 -1.08 12.40
CA TYR A 155 -5.14 0.14 13.22
C TYR A 155 -3.80 0.66 13.73
N ASN A 156 -2.85 -0.24 14.01
CA ASN A 156 -1.50 0.09 14.48
C ASN A 156 -0.51 0.39 13.34
N SER A 157 -0.92 0.29 12.07
CA SER A 157 -0.05 0.47 10.91
C SER A 157 0.26 1.94 10.58
N GLN A 158 -0.20 2.89 11.38
CA GLN A 158 0.23 4.28 11.25
C GLN A 158 1.75 4.34 11.42
N LYS A 159 2.44 4.68 10.35
CA LYS A 159 3.88 4.88 10.37
C LYS A 159 4.18 6.02 11.35
N ASP A 160 4.94 5.73 12.38
CA ASP A 160 5.49 6.77 13.25
C ASP A 160 6.50 7.58 12.43
N TRP A 161 6.03 8.71 11.88
CA TRP A 161 6.87 9.59 11.06
C TRP A 161 8.06 10.15 11.86
N THR A 162 7.96 10.15 13.21
CA THR A 162 9.06 10.61 14.08
C THR A 162 10.20 9.59 14.16
N ALA A 163 9.95 8.35 13.77
CA ALA A 163 10.95 7.29 13.66
C ALA A 163 11.57 7.18 12.26
N GLU A 164 11.14 7.99 11.28
CA GLU A 164 11.75 8.01 9.95
C GLU A 164 13.14 8.66 10.01
N VAL A 165 14.15 7.90 9.61
CA VAL A 165 15.48 8.42 9.37
C VAL A 165 15.45 9.17 8.04
N LEU A 166 15.71 10.47 8.06
CA LEU A 166 15.87 11.28 6.86
C LEU A 166 17.28 11.06 6.33
N GLU A 167 17.44 10.28 5.26
CA GLU A 167 18.75 9.91 4.70
C GLU A 167 19.58 11.13 4.28
N ASP A 168 18.92 12.22 3.86
CA ASP A 168 19.56 13.46 3.41
C ASP A 168 19.75 14.49 4.53
N ALA A 169 19.29 14.21 5.77
CA ALA A 169 19.42 15.14 6.89
C ALA A 169 20.88 15.21 7.39
N THR A 170 21.35 16.43 7.58
CA THR A 170 22.69 16.73 8.06
C THR A 170 22.65 17.57 9.33
N MET A 171 23.78 17.73 10.00
CA MET A 171 23.89 18.62 11.17
C MET A 171 23.56 20.08 10.84
N ASP A 172 23.67 20.49 9.58
CA ASP A 172 23.37 21.85 9.14
C ASP A 172 21.86 22.14 9.07
N ASP A 173 21.02 21.09 9.06
CA ASP A 173 19.57 21.20 9.08
C ASP A 173 19.02 21.40 10.50
N LEU A 174 19.86 21.24 11.51
CA LEU A 174 19.49 21.42 12.92
C LEU A 174 19.58 22.87 13.36
N ASP A 175 18.57 23.32 14.12
CA ASP A 175 18.55 24.64 14.74
C ASP A 175 19.60 24.72 15.86
N LYS A 176 20.63 25.57 15.66
CA LYS A 176 21.74 25.75 16.63
C LYS A 176 21.26 26.25 17.97
N ASP A 177 20.22 27.08 18.02
CA ASP A 177 19.66 27.58 19.29
C ASP A 177 18.93 26.45 20.03
N ALA A 178 18.27 25.54 19.29
CA ALA A 178 17.65 24.36 19.89
C ALA A 178 18.70 23.41 20.48
N ILE A 179 19.81 23.17 19.77
CA ILE A 179 20.94 22.35 20.28
C ILE A 179 21.54 22.99 21.57
N ALA A 180 21.75 24.31 21.56
CA ALA A 180 22.27 25.02 22.74
C ALA A 180 21.31 24.86 23.95
N LYS A 181 20.00 25.03 23.76
CA LYS A 181 19.00 24.82 24.81
C LYS A 181 18.97 23.37 25.32
N ALA A 182 19.04 22.39 24.37
CA ALA A 182 19.12 20.99 24.75
C ALA A 182 20.33 20.67 25.60
N ARG A 183 21.49 21.23 25.25
CA ARG A 183 22.75 21.10 25.98
C ARG A 183 22.66 21.66 27.42
N GLU A 184 22.05 22.83 27.59
CA GLU A 184 21.76 23.40 28.91
C GLU A 184 20.81 22.51 29.72
N GLY A 185 19.75 22.04 29.14
CA GLY A 185 18.81 21.11 29.76
C GLY A 185 19.48 19.79 30.19
N TYR A 186 20.37 19.25 29.33
CA TYR A 186 21.15 18.05 29.65
C TYR A 186 22.03 18.27 30.89
N LYS A 187 22.80 19.39 30.95
CA LYS A 187 23.68 19.74 32.10
C LYS A 187 22.88 19.90 33.39
N GLN A 188 21.68 20.50 33.32
CA GLN A 188 20.79 20.63 34.49
C GLN A 188 20.30 19.27 34.98
N ARG A 189 19.97 18.36 34.07
CA ARG A 189 19.48 17.03 34.40
C ARG A 189 20.59 16.08 34.89
N PHE A 190 21.82 16.25 34.37
CA PHE A 190 22.98 15.42 34.66
C PHE A 190 24.18 16.26 35.11
N PRO A 191 24.17 16.86 36.36
CA PRO A 191 25.21 17.77 36.81
C PRO A 191 26.59 17.15 36.87
N ASN A 192 26.68 15.84 37.11
CA ASN A 192 27.90 15.06 37.12
C ASN A 192 28.60 14.95 35.78
N LEU A 193 27.85 15.06 34.66
CA LEU A 193 28.36 15.01 33.30
C LEU A 193 28.50 16.40 32.65
N ALA A 194 28.12 17.48 33.35
CA ALA A 194 28.12 18.83 32.82
C ALA A 194 29.48 19.26 32.26
N LYS A 195 30.59 18.98 32.98
CA LYS A 195 31.95 19.31 32.55
C LYS A 195 32.40 18.51 31.32
N GLU A 196 31.95 17.26 31.22
CA GLU A 196 32.25 16.40 30.09
C GLU A 196 31.46 16.85 28.84
N CYS A 197 30.19 17.22 29.02
CA CYS A 197 29.34 17.78 27.98
C CYS A 197 29.89 19.08 27.36
N ASP A 198 30.64 19.88 28.11
CA ASP A 198 31.29 21.09 27.58
C ASP A 198 32.40 20.79 26.56
N GLY A 199 32.96 19.59 26.60
CA GLY A 199 33.98 19.13 25.64
C GLY A 199 33.43 18.45 24.40
N TRP A 200 32.13 18.17 24.33
CA TRP A 200 31.49 17.51 23.19
C TRP A 200 31.19 18.52 22.06
N ASP A 201 31.52 18.19 20.84
CA ASP A 201 30.98 18.89 19.67
C ASP A 201 29.49 18.56 19.49
N ASP A 202 28.83 19.23 18.55
CA ASP A 202 27.39 19.03 18.36
C ASP A 202 27.05 17.62 17.87
N LYS A 203 27.92 16.99 17.08
CA LYS A 203 27.75 15.62 16.63
C LYS A 203 27.80 14.63 17.77
N VAL A 204 28.83 14.73 18.62
CA VAL A 204 28.98 13.86 19.80
C VAL A 204 27.86 14.08 20.82
N PHE A 205 27.29 15.30 20.89
CA PHE A 205 26.17 15.58 21.78
C PHE A 205 24.85 14.96 21.30
N MET A 206 24.67 14.81 19.98
CA MET A 206 23.43 14.30 19.37
C MET A 206 23.41 12.76 19.20
N ASP A 207 24.59 12.10 19.27
CA ASP A 207 24.73 10.64 19.27
C ASP A 207 24.43 10.06 20.67
#